data_c7b8154c118c5402c07a209405a8b7f6
#
_entry.id   c7b8154c118c5402c07a209405a8b7f6
#
_cell.length_a   1.000
_cell.length_b   1.000
_cell.length_c   1.000
_cell.angle_alpha   90.00
_cell.angle_beta   90.00
_cell.angle_gamma   90.00
#
_symmetry.space_group_name_H-M   'P 1'
#
loop_
_entity.id
_entity.type
_entity.pdbx_description
1 polymer ?
#
loop_
_entity_poly.entity_id
_entity_poly.type
_entity_poly.pdbx_seq_one_letter_code
_entity_poly.pdbx_strand_id
1 'polypeptide(L)'
;KEANNLVTVNPVYVESSDFVDTIYNETVRNDNVPDVYLMSSENCNKAYLLGLMLENDSYKDVYNDKVYGQAALIASSYNEKLYGYPVTFNMPVMVYNSKLAGAVDTFDEIKEYNDNYEVTEDNKSVQRIFNFDASSMFLNYTFTGRYVNIGGNNAEDSGAFAIDEVHFKKALTEYVKLKDTYAIDRYNSSLQSCVSQFAEGKLIYTIVDADSLSTIDASGVEYGIIPVPKLADDLESKAMSVTTMAIVNPYTSNIAVSKAVARAISYDYAEDLESLSGHMSARADISYKSKTQQSNYNTLHTIYANSIVKAKYVGVGNIYTKYEIMLHQLWDGVDFNSAYNEFYKEISNYMTLSRLNN
;
A
#
# COMPACT_ATOMS: atom_id res chain seq x y z
N LYS A 1 9.42 15.21 -23.07
CA LYS A 1 10.35 15.66 -24.14
C LYS A 1 9.64 16.52 -25.19
N GLU A 2 8.44 16.12 -25.61
CA GLU A 2 7.70 16.85 -26.67
C GLU A 2 7.09 18.18 -26.19
N ALA A 3 6.77 18.30 -24.91
CA ALA A 3 6.12 19.48 -24.35
C ALA A 3 7.08 20.66 -24.05
N ASN A 4 8.38 20.40 -23.89
CA ASN A 4 9.37 21.44 -23.62
C ASN A 4 10.74 21.06 -24.17
N ASN A 5 11.11 21.63 -25.31
CA ASN A 5 12.38 21.37 -25.99
C ASN A 5 13.63 21.88 -25.24
N LEU A 6 13.45 22.65 -24.16
CA LEU A 6 14.53 23.22 -23.37
C LEU A 6 14.99 22.29 -22.24
N VAL A 7 14.22 21.24 -21.93
CA VAL A 7 14.53 20.30 -20.86
C VAL A 7 14.76 18.91 -21.44
N THR A 8 15.95 18.35 -21.18
CA THR A 8 16.27 16.95 -21.47
C THR A 8 16.24 16.14 -20.20
N VAL A 9 15.39 15.10 -20.16
CA VAL A 9 15.33 14.14 -19.05
C VAL A 9 16.10 12.88 -19.45
N ASN A 10 17.10 12.51 -18.66
CA ASN A 10 17.88 11.28 -18.81
C ASN A 10 17.48 10.30 -17.68
N PRO A 11 16.55 9.37 -17.92
CA PRO A 11 16.14 8.42 -16.90
C PRO A 11 17.26 7.40 -16.66
N VAL A 12 17.56 7.14 -15.38
CA VAL A 12 18.49 6.10 -14.93
C VAL A 12 17.72 5.16 -14.04
N TYR A 13 17.69 3.88 -14.41
CA TYR A 13 17.10 2.83 -13.58
C TYR A 13 18.14 2.35 -12.57
N VAL A 14 17.75 2.32 -11.30
CA VAL A 14 18.58 1.82 -10.20
C VAL A 14 17.83 0.65 -9.55
N GLU A 15 18.33 -0.55 -9.77
CA GLU A 15 17.85 -1.75 -9.07
C GLU A 15 18.73 -1.96 -7.84
N SER A 16 18.21 -1.64 -6.67
CA SER A 16 18.97 -1.83 -5.44
C SER A 16 18.07 -1.86 -4.22
N SER A 17 18.28 -2.84 -3.35
CA SER A 17 17.77 -2.82 -1.97
C SER A 17 18.30 -1.61 -1.19
N ASP A 18 19.44 -1.06 -1.63
CA ASP A 18 20.14 0.07 -1.02
C ASP A 18 19.97 1.34 -1.87
N PHE A 19 18.80 1.55 -2.46
CA PHE A 19 18.49 2.64 -3.37
C PHE A 19 18.90 4.01 -2.82
N VAL A 20 18.55 4.32 -1.56
CA VAL A 20 18.88 5.62 -0.93
C VAL A 20 20.39 5.79 -0.74
N ASP A 21 21.11 4.71 -0.41
CA ASP A 21 22.57 4.73 -0.31
C ASP A 21 23.24 4.97 -1.67
N THR A 22 22.65 4.42 -2.73
CA THR A 22 23.12 4.67 -4.10
C THR A 22 22.93 6.14 -4.46
N ILE A 23 21.76 6.74 -4.22
CA ILE A 23 21.51 8.18 -4.43
C ILE A 23 22.49 9.03 -3.62
N TYR A 24 22.73 8.67 -2.35
CA TYR A 24 23.69 9.36 -1.49
C TYR A 24 25.11 9.31 -2.08
N ASN A 25 25.57 8.13 -2.47
CA ASN A 25 26.90 7.94 -3.02
C ASN A 25 27.12 8.74 -4.31
N GLU A 26 26.16 8.72 -5.24
CA GLU A 26 26.21 9.51 -6.47
C GLU A 26 26.22 11.03 -6.17
N THR A 27 25.43 11.45 -5.19
CA THR A 27 25.36 12.84 -4.75
C THR A 27 26.70 13.31 -4.15
N VAL A 28 27.32 12.49 -3.27
CA VAL A 28 28.59 12.86 -2.58
C VAL A 28 29.76 12.87 -3.54
N ARG A 29 29.83 11.97 -4.52
CA ARG A 29 30.87 11.92 -5.54
C ARG A 29 30.85 13.11 -6.48
N ASN A 30 29.68 13.76 -6.62
CA ASN A 30 29.45 14.93 -7.46
C ASN A 30 29.75 14.73 -8.95
N ASP A 31 29.84 13.49 -9.42
CA ASP A 31 30.13 13.18 -10.81
C ASP A 31 28.86 13.11 -11.68
N ASN A 32 27.72 12.73 -11.07
CA ASN A 32 26.44 12.61 -11.73
C ASN A 32 25.31 12.69 -10.71
N VAL A 33 25.14 13.85 -10.08
CA VAL A 33 24.10 14.09 -9.06
C VAL A 33 22.72 13.89 -9.68
N PRO A 34 21.90 12.96 -9.19
CA PRO A 34 20.52 12.83 -9.67
C PRO A 34 19.70 14.06 -9.26
N ASP A 35 19.13 14.77 -10.23
CA ASP A 35 18.35 15.98 -9.99
C ASP A 35 17.02 15.68 -9.31
N VAL A 36 16.33 14.63 -9.80
CA VAL A 36 15.04 14.13 -9.28
C VAL A 36 15.12 12.62 -9.23
N TYR A 37 14.60 12.02 -8.17
CA TYR A 37 14.50 10.56 -8.06
C TYR A 37 13.16 10.12 -7.50
N LEU A 38 12.70 8.93 -7.90
CA LEU A 38 11.48 8.31 -7.41
C LEU A 38 11.81 7.37 -6.27
N MET A 39 11.10 7.46 -5.15
CA MET A 39 11.26 6.53 -4.03
C MET A 39 9.93 6.23 -3.33
N SER A 40 9.87 5.07 -2.66
CA SER A 40 8.80 4.75 -1.73
C SER A 40 8.89 5.62 -0.47
N SER A 41 7.72 6.02 0.06
CA SER A 41 7.60 6.77 1.32
C SER A 41 8.26 6.08 2.52
N GLU A 42 8.45 4.77 2.48
CA GLU A 42 9.16 4.01 3.52
C GLU A 42 10.61 4.46 3.74
N ASN A 43 11.22 5.03 2.70
CA ASN A 43 12.60 5.51 2.72
C ASN A 43 12.74 6.98 3.18
N CYS A 44 11.63 7.63 3.51
CA CYS A 44 11.58 9.07 3.78
C CYS A 44 12.54 9.49 4.91
N ASN A 45 12.52 8.79 6.04
CA ASN A 45 13.40 9.09 7.17
C ASN A 45 14.89 8.94 6.80
N LYS A 46 15.27 7.85 6.13
CA LYS A 46 16.65 7.63 5.71
C LYS A 46 17.14 8.72 4.75
N ALA A 47 16.33 9.06 3.75
CA ALA A 47 16.65 10.10 2.79
C ALA A 47 16.75 11.49 3.45
N TYR A 48 15.86 11.78 4.42
CA TYR A 48 15.92 13.02 5.20
C TYR A 48 17.19 13.13 6.04
N LEU A 49 17.53 12.08 6.80
CA LEU A 49 18.74 12.05 7.63
C LEU A 49 20.04 12.19 6.82
N LEU A 50 20.04 11.71 5.60
CA LEU A 50 21.17 11.85 4.67
C LEU A 50 21.18 13.19 3.93
N GLY A 51 20.22 14.09 4.18
CA GLY A 51 20.15 15.41 3.56
C GLY A 51 19.85 15.38 2.06
N LEU A 52 19.11 14.37 1.59
CA LEU A 52 18.83 14.15 0.17
C LEU A 52 17.50 14.73 -0.31
N MET A 53 16.70 15.35 0.57
CA MET A 53 15.35 15.80 0.26
C MET A 53 15.26 17.32 0.32
N LEU A 54 14.91 17.95 -0.80
CA LEU A 54 14.59 19.38 -0.85
C LEU A 54 13.10 19.58 -0.51
N GLU A 55 12.78 20.55 0.33
CA GLU A 55 11.41 20.89 0.70
C GLU A 55 10.58 21.26 -0.54
N ASN A 56 9.39 20.68 -0.65
CA ASN A 56 8.38 21.05 -1.63
C ASN A 56 7.55 22.23 -1.08
N ASP A 57 8.13 23.42 -1.15
CA ASP A 57 7.54 24.68 -0.69
C ASP A 57 6.77 25.44 -1.80
N SER A 58 6.82 24.88 -3.01
CA SER A 58 6.23 25.45 -4.22
C SER A 58 4.91 24.76 -4.55
N TYR A 59 4.08 25.41 -5.41
CA TYR A 59 2.85 24.82 -5.94
C TYR A 59 1.83 24.40 -4.86
N LYS A 60 1.63 25.21 -3.83
CA LYS A 60 0.67 24.96 -2.72
C LYS A 60 -0.78 24.84 -3.18
N ASP A 61 -1.10 25.42 -4.33
CA ASP A 61 -2.36 25.28 -5.04
C ASP A 61 -2.58 23.88 -5.64
N VAL A 62 -1.51 23.11 -5.83
CA VAL A 62 -1.52 21.74 -6.35
C VAL A 62 -1.40 20.72 -5.20
N TYR A 63 -0.38 20.85 -4.32
CA TYR A 63 -0.10 19.87 -3.28
C TYR A 63 -0.88 20.18 -2.00
N ASN A 64 -2.17 19.84 -2.02
CA ASN A 64 -3.12 20.04 -0.92
C ASN A 64 -4.15 18.91 -0.86
N ASP A 65 -4.99 18.91 0.16
CA ASP A 65 -5.98 17.88 0.46
C ASP A 65 -7.14 17.76 -0.54
N LYS A 66 -7.29 18.72 -1.45
CA LYS A 66 -8.31 18.67 -2.52
C LYS A 66 -7.84 17.88 -3.74
N VAL A 67 -6.52 17.93 -4.00
CA VAL A 67 -5.90 17.27 -5.16
C VAL A 67 -5.31 15.92 -4.77
N TYR A 68 -4.74 15.84 -3.57
CA TYR A 68 -4.15 14.62 -3.01
C TYR A 68 -4.83 14.27 -1.71
N GLY A 69 -5.21 13.03 -1.52
CA GLY A 69 -5.77 12.56 -0.24
C GLY A 69 -4.77 12.72 0.91
N GLN A 70 -5.29 12.79 2.14
CA GLN A 70 -4.48 12.99 3.35
C GLN A 70 -3.35 11.97 3.48
N ALA A 71 -3.58 10.70 3.13
CA ALA A 71 -2.55 9.66 3.18
C ALA A 71 -1.36 9.98 2.27
N ALA A 72 -1.60 10.50 1.05
CA ALA A 72 -0.53 10.92 0.13
C ALA A 72 0.33 12.04 0.71
N LEU A 73 -0.31 13.04 1.33
CA LEU A 73 0.39 14.17 1.94
C LEU A 73 1.18 13.74 3.18
N ILE A 74 0.60 12.90 4.05
CA ILE A 74 1.32 12.32 5.21
C ILE A 74 2.52 11.50 4.72
N ALA A 75 2.33 10.64 3.72
CA ALA A 75 3.41 9.80 3.18
C ALA A 75 4.57 10.63 2.62
N SER A 76 4.27 11.79 2.00
CA SER A 76 5.22 12.67 1.34
C SER A 76 5.79 13.76 2.26
N SER A 77 5.34 13.83 3.51
CA SER A 77 5.83 14.77 4.52
C SER A 77 6.79 14.09 5.48
N TYR A 78 7.69 14.87 6.06
CA TYR A 78 8.54 14.46 7.16
C TYR A 78 8.83 15.67 8.06
N ASN A 79 8.77 15.48 9.38
CA ASN A 79 8.99 16.54 10.36
C ASN A 79 8.16 17.80 10.04
N GLU A 80 6.84 17.62 9.84
CA GLU A 80 5.83 18.65 9.54
C GLU A 80 6.02 19.40 8.22
N LYS A 81 6.94 18.97 7.35
CA LYS A 81 7.21 19.59 6.06
C LYS A 81 6.97 18.62 4.92
N LEU A 82 6.42 19.15 3.82
CA LEU A 82 6.25 18.40 2.60
C LEU A 82 7.58 18.37 1.82
N TYR A 83 8.06 17.19 1.47
CA TYR A 83 9.25 16.99 0.64
C TYR A 83 8.94 16.29 -0.67
N GLY A 84 8.08 15.28 -0.61
CA GLY A 84 7.71 14.49 -1.76
C GLY A 84 6.66 15.15 -2.64
N TYR A 85 6.71 14.80 -3.92
CA TYR A 85 5.68 15.04 -4.92
C TYR A 85 4.99 13.70 -5.15
N PRO A 86 3.79 13.44 -4.60
CA PRO A 86 3.14 12.13 -4.66
C PRO A 86 2.89 11.72 -6.11
N VAL A 87 3.31 10.53 -6.53
CA VAL A 87 3.18 10.03 -7.90
C VAL A 87 2.16 8.92 -7.98
N THR A 88 2.43 7.79 -7.33
CA THR A 88 1.53 6.62 -7.29
C THR A 88 1.37 6.13 -5.87
N PHE A 89 0.38 5.27 -5.65
CA PHE A 89 0.20 4.58 -4.37
C PHE A 89 -0.09 3.10 -4.58
N ASN A 90 0.22 2.32 -3.55
CA ASN A 90 -0.17 0.92 -3.46
C ASN A 90 -0.81 0.62 -2.10
N MET A 91 -1.85 -0.23 -2.08
CA MET A 91 -2.55 -0.65 -0.86
C MET A 91 -3.40 -1.91 -1.14
N PRO A 92 -3.72 -2.70 -0.11
CA PRO A 92 -4.68 -3.80 -0.22
C PRO A 92 -6.10 -3.32 -0.48
N VAL A 93 -6.79 -4.02 -1.38
CA VAL A 93 -8.23 -3.87 -1.64
C VAL A 93 -8.83 -5.24 -1.90
N MET A 94 -10.15 -5.38 -1.75
CA MET A 94 -10.85 -6.56 -2.24
C MET A 94 -11.46 -6.27 -3.61
N VAL A 95 -11.28 -7.20 -4.53
CA VAL A 95 -11.98 -7.23 -5.82
C VAL A 95 -13.00 -8.36 -5.85
N TYR A 96 -14.10 -8.14 -6.54
CA TYR A 96 -15.14 -9.16 -6.75
C TYR A 96 -15.59 -9.20 -8.21
N ASN A 97 -15.89 -10.40 -8.70
CA ASN A 97 -16.43 -10.60 -10.05
C ASN A 97 -17.88 -10.10 -10.08
N SER A 98 -18.10 -8.95 -10.72
CA SER A 98 -19.39 -8.25 -10.70
C SER A 98 -20.50 -8.93 -11.53
N LYS A 99 -20.15 -9.93 -12.36
CA LYS A 99 -21.12 -10.79 -13.05
C LYS A 99 -21.72 -11.86 -12.14
N LEU A 100 -20.98 -12.28 -11.13
CA LEU A 100 -21.33 -13.43 -10.28
C LEU A 100 -21.76 -13.01 -8.88
N ALA A 101 -21.25 -11.90 -8.37
CA ALA A 101 -21.48 -11.46 -7.00
C ALA A 101 -21.56 -9.93 -6.89
N GLY A 102 -21.95 -9.43 -5.73
CA GLY A 102 -22.00 -8.01 -5.37
C GLY A 102 -20.95 -7.59 -4.37
N ALA A 103 -20.96 -6.30 -4.06
CA ALA A 103 -20.20 -5.75 -2.95
C ALA A 103 -20.70 -6.31 -1.61
N VAL A 104 -19.79 -6.53 -0.67
CA VAL A 104 -20.06 -7.03 0.68
C VAL A 104 -19.32 -6.18 1.71
N ASP A 105 -19.86 -6.10 2.93
CA ASP A 105 -19.27 -5.34 4.03
C ASP A 105 -18.57 -6.24 5.06
N THR A 106 -18.92 -7.53 5.12
CA THR A 106 -18.41 -8.48 6.10
C THR A 106 -17.98 -9.81 5.47
N PHE A 107 -17.11 -10.54 6.13
CA PHE A 107 -16.75 -11.91 5.76
C PHE A 107 -17.88 -12.91 6.00
N ASP A 108 -18.82 -12.59 6.88
CA ASP A 108 -20.03 -13.42 7.07
C ASP A 108 -20.92 -13.42 5.83
N GLU A 109 -21.02 -12.30 5.11
CA GLU A 109 -21.74 -12.23 3.83
C GLU A 109 -21.05 -13.07 2.74
N ILE A 110 -19.70 -13.08 2.69
CA ILE A 110 -18.97 -13.97 1.77
C ILE A 110 -19.21 -15.43 2.16
N LYS A 111 -19.23 -15.73 3.47
CA LYS A 111 -19.51 -17.07 3.94
C LYS A 111 -20.92 -17.52 3.59
N GLU A 112 -21.93 -16.67 3.79
CA GLU A 112 -23.31 -16.94 3.39
C GLU A 112 -23.41 -17.20 1.89
N TYR A 113 -22.72 -16.40 1.06
CA TYR A 113 -22.62 -16.62 -0.38
C TYR A 113 -21.98 -17.98 -0.69
N ASN A 114 -20.89 -18.35 -0.02
CA ASN A 114 -20.21 -19.62 -0.20
C ASN A 114 -21.09 -20.82 0.19
N ASP A 115 -21.80 -20.73 1.31
CA ASP A 115 -22.64 -21.80 1.83
C ASP A 115 -23.89 -22.06 0.94
N ASN A 116 -24.35 -21.04 0.23
CA ASN A 116 -25.50 -21.10 -0.69
C ASN A 116 -25.09 -21.16 -2.18
N TYR A 117 -23.81 -21.34 -2.48
CA TYR A 117 -23.33 -21.31 -3.85
C TYR A 117 -23.75 -22.54 -4.65
N GLU A 118 -24.45 -22.30 -5.75
CA GLU A 118 -24.89 -23.35 -6.69
C GLU A 118 -24.10 -23.23 -8.01
N VAL A 119 -23.58 -24.35 -8.48
CA VAL A 119 -22.87 -24.40 -9.78
C VAL A 119 -23.90 -24.42 -10.91
N THR A 120 -23.74 -23.48 -11.84
CA THR A 120 -24.55 -23.33 -13.04
C THR A 120 -23.66 -23.36 -14.29
N GLU A 121 -24.23 -23.34 -15.49
CA GLU A 121 -23.44 -23.23 -16.74
C GLU A 121 -22.63 -21.91 -16.80
N ASP A 122 -23.15 -20.82 -16.24
CA ASP A 122 -22.52 -19.50 -16.29
C ASP A 122 -21.34 -19.34 -15.33
N ASN A 123 -21.29 -20.16 -14.28
CA ASN A 123 -20.26 -20.06 -13.24
C ASN A 123 -19.41 -21.34 -13.07
N LYS A 124 -19.51 -22.30 -13.98
CA LYS A 124 -18.78 -23.59 -13.91
C LYS A 124 -17.26 -23.49 -13.91
N SER A 125 -16.71 -22.35 -14.32
CA SER A 125 -15.27 -22.07 -14.25
C SER A 125 -14.79 -21.74 -12.85
N VAL A 126 -15.70 -21.34 -11.95
CA VAL A 126 -15.37 -20.95 -10.58
C VAL A 126 -14.85 -22.16 -9.80
N GLN A 127 -13.69 -22.01 -9.22
CA GLN A 127 -13.05 -23.05 -8.40
C GLN A 127 -13.13 -22.74 -6.91
N ARG A 128 -13.15 -21.45 -6.53
CA ARG A 128 -13.22 -20.97 -5.16
C ARG A 128 -14.05 -19.69 -5.08
N ILE A 129 -14.76 -19.52 -3.98
CA ILE A 129 -15.49 -18.28 -3.70
C ILE A 129 -14.55 -17.19 -3.22
N PHE A 130 -13.61 -17.54 -2.32
CA PHE A 130 -12.62 -16.63 -1.80
C PHE A 130 -11.26 -17.31 -1.64
N ASN A 131 -10.22 -16.60 -2.01
CA ASN A 131 -8.81 -16.94 -1.71
C ASN A 131 -7.98 -15.66 -1.69
N PHE A 132 -6.85 -15.67 -0.98
CA PHE A 132 -5.91 -14.56 -0.95
C PHE A 132 -4.53 -15.01 -0.47
N ASP A 133 -3.52 -14.16 -0.62
CA ASP A 133 -2.17 -14.42 -0.11
C ASP A 133 -2.08 -14.17 1.40
N ALA A 134 -2.28 -15.23 2.17
CA ALA A 134 -2.16 -15.19 3.62
C ALA A 134 -0.69 -15.14 4.12
N SER A 135 0.30 -15.17 3.22
CA SER A 135 1.71 -15.01 3.57
C SER A 135 2.18 -13.55 3.53
N SER A 136 1.50 -12.68 2.81
CA SER A 136 1.87 -11.27 2.66
C SER A 136 1.48 -10.44 3.88
N MET A 137 2.45 -9.94 4.63
CA MET A 137 2.21 -9.00 5.75
C MET A 137 1.47 -7.75 5.27
N PHE A 138 1.81 -7.23 4.09
CA PHE A 138 1.20 -6.02 3.52
C PHE A 138 -0.31 -6.19 3.32
N LEU A 139 -0.75 -7.32 2.75
CA LEU A 139 -2.17 -7.61 2.59
C LEU A 139 -2.86 -7.89 3.94
N ASN A 140 -2.22 -8.68 4.80
CA ASN A 140 -2.82 -9.16 6.03
C ASN A 140 -2.89 -8.10 7.14
N TYR A 141 -2.05 -7.06 7.09
CA TYR A 141 -2.12 -5.95 8.03
C TYR A 141 -3.50 -5.26 8.03
N THR A 142 -4.23 -5.32 6.92
CA THR A 142 -5.56 -4.72 6.78
C THR A 142 -6.56 -5.21 7.84
N PHE A 143 -6.44 -6.45 8.30
CA PHE A 143 -7.36 -7.03 9.29
C PHE A 143 -7.15 -6.54 10.71
N THR A 144 -5.95 -6.06 11.03
CA THR A 144 -5.56 -5.74 12.41
C THR A 144 -4.92 -4.36 12.55
N GLY A 145 -4.55 -3.72 11.45
CA GLY A 145 -3.85 -2.44 11.44
C GLY A 145 -4.60 -1.31 12.16
N ARG A 146 -5.94 -1.38 12.22
CA ARG A 146 -6.75 -0.43 12.99
C ARG A 146 -6.45 -0.46 14.49
N TYR A 147 -5.95 -1.58 14.99
CA TYR A 147 -5.73 -1.87 16.41
C TYR A 147 -4.26 -1.82 16.81
N VAL A 148 -3.38 -1.50 15.87
CA VAL A 148 -1.94 -1.37 16.11
C VAL A 148 -1.46 -0.03 15.59
N ASN A 149 -0.97 0.82 16.49
CA ASN A 149 -0.33 2.06 16.09
C ASN A 149 1.18 1.85 15.97
N ILE A 150 1.70 2.03 14.76
CA ILE A 150 3.13 1.99 14.45
C ILE A 150 3.48 3.31 13.75
N GLY A 151 4.21 4.21 14.41
CA GLY A 151 4.65 5.46 13.80
C GLY A 151 3.79 6.69 14.06
N GLY A 152 2.74 6.59 14.87
CA GLY A 152 1.87 7.72 15.21
C GLY A 152 1.03 8.24 14.05
N ASN A 153 0.46 9.42 14.19
CA ASN A 153 -0.44 9.99 13.17
C ASN A 153 0.25 10.33 11.85
N ASN A 154 1.55 10.66 11.90
CA ASN A 154 2.34 11.04 10.73
C ASN A 154 3.22 9.90 10.20
N ALA A 155 3.08 8.69 10.77
CA ALA A 155 3.86 7.51 10.40
C ALA A 155 5.39 7.65 10.60
N GLU A 156 5.86 8.57 11.45
CA GLU A 156 7.28 8.88 11.65
C GLU A 156 7.76 8.79 13.09
N ASP A 157 6.83 8.64 14.07
CA ASP A 157 7.16 8.57 15.48
C ASP A 157 7.51 7.14 15.92
N SER A 158 8.80 6.86 16.07
CA SER A 158 9.29 5.56 16.53
C SER A 158 8.88 5.22 17.98
N GLY A 159 8.43 6.22 18.76
CA GLY A 159 7.95 6.05 20.14
C GLY A 159 6.46 5.72 20.27
N ALA A 160 5.68 5.84 19.17
CA ALA A 160 4.22 5.80 19.21
C ALA A 160 3.63 4.38 19.10
N PHE A 161 4.37 3.33 19.44
CA PHE A 161 3.84 1.98 19.40
C PHE A 161 2.78 1.76 20.49
N ALA A 162 1.58 1.35 20.07
CA ALA A 162 0.48 1.00 20.95
C ALA A 162 -0.40 -0.08 20.31
N ILE A 163 -0.99 -0.95 21.12
CA ILE A 163 -1.94 -2.00 20.70
C ILE A 163 -3.23 -1.85 21.50
N ASP A 164 -4.37 -1.79 20.82
CA ASP A 164 -5.67 -2.10 21.43
C ASP A 164 -5.78 -3.62 21.56
N GLU A 165 -5.32 -4.14 22.69
CA GLU A 165 -5.12 -5.56 22.90
C GLU A 165 -6.40 -6.37 22.75
N VAL A 166 -7.54 -5.82 23.16
CA VAL A 166 -8.83 -6.52 23.13
C VAL A 166 -9.26 -6.76 21.68
N HIS A 167 -9.34 -5.70 20.89
CA HIS A 167 -9.77 -5.81 19.49
C HIS A 167 -8.70 -6.47 18.61
N PHE A 168 -7.41 -6.23 18.89
CA PHE A 168 -6.33 -6.86 18.16
C PHE A 168 -6.36 -8.40 18.29
N LYS A 169 -6.49 -8.92 19.53
CA LYS A 169 -6.60 -10.36 19.77
C LYS A 169 -7.86 -10.94 19.13
N LYS A 170 -8.98 -10.23 19.21
CA LYS A 170 -10.22 -10.65 18.55
C LYS A 170 -10.05 -10.71 17.04
N ALA A 171 -9.48 -9.66 16.42
CA ALA A 171 -9.24 -9.62 14.98
C ALA A 171 -8.32 -10.76 14.52
N LEU A 172 -7.24 -11.05 15.25
CA LEU A 172 -6.36 -12.19 14.96
C LEU A 172 -7.10 -13.53 15.07
N THR A 173 -8.01 -13.67 16.06
CA THR A 173 -8.79 -14.90 16.23
C THR A 173 -9.74 -15.12 15.04
N GLU A 174 -10.43 -14.08 14.59
CA GLU A 174 -11.31 -14.15 13.42
C GLU A 174 -10.50 -14.35 12.12
N TYR A 175 -9.35 -13.69 11.98
CA TYR A 175 -8.45 -13.84 10.84
C TYR A 175 -8.03 -15.30 10.62
N VAL A 176 -7.64 -16.01 11.68
CA VAL A 176 -7.19 -17.41 11.56
C VAL A 176 -8.32 -18.35 11.11
N LYS A 177 -9.58 -18.04 11.43
CA LYS A 177 -10.73 -18.83 10.98
C LYS A 177 -10.92 -18.84 9.46
N LEU A 178 -10.43 -17.81 8.76
CA LEU A 178 -10.49 -17.77 7.30
C LEU A 178 -9.80 -18.96 6.64
N LYS A 179 -8.74 -19.47 7.28
CA LYS A 179 -8.01 -20.66 6.80
C LYS A 179 -8.93 -21.84 6.58
N ASP A 180 -9.68 -22.21 7.63
CA ASP A 180 -10.53 -23.41 7.60
C ASP A 180 -11.86 -23.13 6.86
N THR A 181 -12.40 -21.92 7.00
CA THR A 181 -13.64 -21.51 6.34
C THR A 181 -13.54 -21.60 4.81
N TYR A 182 -12.41 -21.19 4.24
CA TYR A 182 -12.21 -21.14 2.79
C TYR A 182 -11.14 -22.12 2.29
N ALA A 183 -10.63 -23.02 3.14
CA ALA A 183 -9.56 -23.98 2.83
C ALA A 183 -8.34 -23.29 2.19
N ILE A 184 -7.87 -22.19 2.79
CA ILE A 184 -6.76 -21.41 2.26
C ILE A 184 -5.43 -22.05 2.68
N ASP A 185 -4.57 -22.33 1.70
CA ASP A 185 -3.21 -22.78 1.90
C ASP A 185 -2.23 -21.63 1.61
N ARG A 186 -1.64 -21.04 2.65
CA ARG A 186 -0.73 -19.89 2.51
C ARG A 186 0.53 -20.21 1.69
N TYR A 187 0.91 -21.46 1.56
CA TYR A 187 2.08 -21.86 0.76
C TYR A 187 1.79 -21.96 -0.73
N ASN A 188 0.50 -22.08 -1.10
CA ASN A 188 0.06 -22.24 -2.48
C ASN A 188 -0.86 -21.09 -2.96
N SER A 189 -1.08 -20.08 -2.11
CA SER A 189 -1.94 -18.93 -2.41
C SER A 189 -1.14 -17.63 -2.47
N SER A 190 -0.20 -17.52 -3.42
CA SER A 190 0.52 -16.26 -3.64
C SER A 190 -0.38 -15.20 -4.26
N LEU A 191 -0.09 -13.90 -4.05
CA LEU A 191 -0.78 -12.78 -4.69
C LEU A 191 -0.89 -12.98 -6.19
N GLN A 192 0.22 -13.31 -6.87
CA GLN A 192 0.24 -13.56 -8.31
C GLN A 192 -0.72 -14.69 -8.73
N SER A 193 -0.78 -15.78 -7.95
CA SER A 193 -1.71 -16.89 -8.20
C SER A 193 -3.17 -16.46 -8.03
N CYS A 194 -3.48 -15.69 -7.00
CA CYS A 194 -4.83 -15.19 -6.75
C CYS A 194 -5.28 -14.22 -7.84
N VAL A 195 -4.40 -13.29 -8.26
CA VAL A 195 -4.66 -12.37 -9.37
C VAL A 195 -4.93 -13.13 -10.68
N SER A 196 -4.10 -14.13 -11.00
CA SER A 196 -4.30 -14.95 -12.21
C SER A 196 -5.61 -15.73 -12.17
N GLN A 197 -5.95 -16.37 -11.03
CA GLN A 197 -7.20 -17.11 -10.89
C GLN A 197 -8.43 -16.19 -11.00
N PHE A 198 -8.34 -14.98 -10.44
CA PHE A 198 -9.41 -13.98 -10.55
C PHE A 198 -9.57 -13.52 -12.01
N ALA A 199 -8.49 -13.17 -12.67
CA ALA A 199 -8.45 -12.76 -14.08
C ALA A 199 -9.01 -13.84 -15.03
N GLU A 200 -8.86 -15.12 -14.67
CA GLU A 200 -9.41 -16.27 -15.41
C GLU A 200 -10.87 -16.59 -15.03
N GLY A 201 -11.50 -15.83 -14.12
CA GLY A 201 -12.87 -16.06 -13.64
C GLY A 201 -13.02 -17.32 -12.77
N LYS A 202 -11.92 -17.77 -12.14
CA LYS A 202 -11.88 -18.94 -11.24
C LYS A 202 -12.10 -18.59 -9.77
N LEU A 203 -12.00 -17.29 -9.44
CA LEU A 203 -12.26 -16.72 -8.12
C LEU A 203 -13.39 -15.70 -8.21
N ILE A 204 -14.23 -15.63 -7.17
CA ILE A 204 -15.29 -14.62 -7.06
C ILE A 204 -14.80 -13.41 -6.27
N TYR A 205 -14.18 -13.64 -5.12
CA TYR A 205 -13.59 -12.60 -4.27
C TYR A 205 -12.11 -12.87 -4.01
N THR A 206 -11.27 -11.82 -4.05
CA THR A 206 -9.87 -11.92 -3.63
C THR A 206 -9.35 -10.59 -3.12
N ILE A 207 -8.38 -10.65 -2.21
CA ILE A 207 -7.62 -9.48 -1.79
C ILE A 207 -6.39 -9.36 -2.69
N VAL A 208 -6.26 -8.19 -3.30
CA VAL A 208 -5.11 -7.83 -4.15
C VAL A 208 -4.53 -6.50 -3.69
N ASP A 209 -3.36 -6.17 -4.17
CA ASP A 209 -2.84 -4.81 -4.06
C ASP A 209 -3.24 -3.96 -5.29
N ALA A 210 -3.20 -2.64 -5.15
CA ALA A 210 -3.61 -1.73 -6.22
C ALA A 210 -2.75 -1.89 -7.49
N ASP A 211 -1.48 -2.28 -7.36
CA ASP A 211 -0.58 -2.49 -8.51
C ASP A 211 -1.01 -3.70 -9.36
N SER A 212 -1.75 -4.66 -8.79
CA SER A 212 -2.26 -5.83 -9.50
C SER A 212 -3.48 -5.53 -10.38
N LEU A 213 -4.14 -4.38 -10.21
CA LEU A 213 -5.39 -4.05 -10.93
C LEU A 213 -5.19 -3.94 -12.43
N SER A 214 -4.03 -3.49 -12.90
CA SER A 214 -3.70 -3.42 -14.32
C SER A 214 -3.72 -4.81 -15.00
N THR A 215 -3.29 -5.85 -14.29
CA THR A 215 -3.37 -7.24 -14.77
C THR A 215 -4.81 -7.73 -14.87
N ILE A 216 -5.64 -7.36 -13.89
CA ILE A 216 -7.07 -7.69 -13.90
C ILE A 216 -7.80 -6.96 -15.02
N ASP A 217 -7.52 -5.66 -15.23
CA ASP A 217 -8.07 -4.87 -16.32
C ASP A 217 -7.72 -5.47 -17.71
N ALA A 218 -6.47 -5.89 -17.88
CA ALA A 218 -6.00 -6.50 -19.13
C ALA A 218 -6.70 -7.84 -19.46
N SER A 219 -7.24 -8.54 -18.46
CA SER A 219 -7.97 -9.80 -18.66
C SER A 219 -9.38 -9.62 -19.22
N GLY A 220 -9.97 -8.44 -19.06
CA GLY A 220 -11.34 -8.13 -19.44
C GLY A 220 -12.42 -8.69 -18.50
N VAL A 221 -12.06 -9.24 -17.33
CA VAL A 221 -13.04 -9.63 -16.32
C VAL A 221 -13.76 -8.40 -15.79
N GLU A 222 -15.09 -8.47 -15.68
CA GLU A 222 -15.86 -7.38 -15.08
C GLU A 222 -15.81 -7.49 -13.57
N TYR A 223 -15.35 -6.43 -12.91
CA TYR A 223 -15.15 -6.46 -11.45
C TYR A 223 -15.51 -5.13 -10.79
N GLY A 224 -15.78 -5.21 -9.51
CA GLY A 224 -15.86 -4.05 -8.62
C GLY A 224 -14.78 -4.10 -7.56
N ILE A 225 -14.52 -2.95 -6.96
CA ILE A 225 -13.55 -2.77 -5.87
C ILE A 225 -14.30 -2.36 -4.60
N ILE A 226 -13.93 -2.96 -3.48
CA ILE A 226 -14.42 -2.61 -2.14
C ILE A 226 -13.26 -2.55 -1.15
N PRO A 227 -13.40 -1.85 -0.03
CA PRO A 227 -12.52 -2.06 1.12
C PRO A 227 -12.50 -3.54 1.48
N VAL A 228 -11.38 -4.03 2.03
CA VAL A 228 -11.38 -5.39 2.59
C VAL A 228 -12.45 -5.47 3.68
N PRO A 229 -13.41 -6.42 3.58
CA PRO A 229 -14.54 -6.51 4.51
C PRO A 229 -14.12 -6.72 5.96
N LYS A 230 -15.03 -6.42 6.87
CA LYS A 230 -14.83 -6.66 8.30
C LYS A 230 -14.86 -8.17 8.61
N LEU A 231 -13.97 -8.58 9.50
CA LEU A 231 -13.95 -9.97 9.98
C LEU A 231 -15.14 -10.31 10.88
N ALA A 232 -15.72 -9.30 11.55
CA ALA A 232 -16.93 -9.37 12.36
C ALA A 232 -17.54 -7.97 12.48
N ASP A 233 -18.81 -7.86 12.88
CA ASP A 233 -19.57 -6.60 12.91
C ASP A 233 -18.91 -5.49 13.73
N ASP A 234 -18.28 -5.86 14.85
CA ASP A 234 -17.61 -4.95 15.78
C ASP A 234 -16.10 -4.77 15.51
N LEU A 235 -15.60 -5.33 14.40
CA LEU A 235 -14.23 -5.14 13.93
C LEU A 235 -14.20 -4.26 12.69
N GLU A 236 -13.11 -3.52 12.53
CA GLU A 236 -12.87 -2.69 11.35
C GLU A 236 -11.60 -3.16 10.63
N SER A 237 -11.68 -3.25 9.31
CA SER A 237 -10.52 -3.46 8.44
C SER A 237 -10.00 -2.10 7.97
N LYS A 238 -8.69 -1.95 7.91
CA LYS A 238 -8.06 -0.71 7.44
C LYS A 238 -6.76 -1.00 6.68
N ALA A 239 -6.78 -0.72 5.39
CA ALA A 239 -5.63 -0.94 4.51
C ALA A 239 -4.40 -0.13 4.95
N MET A 240 -3.21 -0.74 4.85
CA MET A 240 -1.94 -0.03 4.91
C MET A 240 -1.58 0.45 3.49
N SER A 241 -1.09 1.68 3.36
CA SER A 241 -0.66 2.22 2.08
C SER A 241 0.81 2.62 2.06
N VAL A 242 1.39 2.55 0.88
CA VAL A 242 2.68 3.13 0.53
C VAL A 242 2.49 4.07 -0.65
N THR A 243 3.29 5.14 -0.69
CA THR A 243 3.25 6.14 -1.76
C THR A 243 4.61 6.21 -2.42
N THR A 244 4.66 6.07 -3.74
CA THR A 244 5.84 6.44 -4.51
C THR A 244 5.79 7.94 -4.77
N MET A 245 6.87 8.63 -4.49
CA MET A 245 6.97 10.07 -4.63
C MET A 245 8.22 10.46 -5.41
N ALA A 246 8.14 11.54 -6.17
CA ALA A 246 9.31 12.20 -6.72
C ALA A 246 9.92 13.10 -5.65
N ILE A 247 11.24 13.07 -5.55
CA ILE A 247 12.04 13.89 -4.63
C ILE A 247 13.02 14.72 -5.43
N VAL A 248 13.11 15.99 -5.10
CA VAL A 248 14.15 16.87 -5.65
C VAL A 248 15.37 16.78 -4.75
N ASN A 249 16.52 16.48 -5.36
CA ASN A 249 17.79 16.45 -4.66
C ASN A 249 18.25 17.90 -4.36
N PRO A 250 18.61 18.24 -3.09
CA PRO A 250 19.07 19.59 -2.74
C PRO A 250 20.36 20.01 -3.48
N TYR A 251 21.14 19.05 -3.96
CA TYR A 251 22.41 19.27 -4.64
C TYR A 251 22.27 19.35 -6.17
N THR A 252 21.05 19.40 -6.69
CA THR A 252 20.81 19.63 -8.12
C THR A 252 21.39 20.97 -8.59
N SER A 253 21.90 20.99 -9.80
CA SER A 253 22.44 22.23 -10.41
C SER A 253 21.33 23.23 -10.78
N ASN A 254 20.07 22.78 -10.90
CA ASN A 254 18.94 23.64 -11.30
C ASN A 254 17.64 23.28 -10.54
N ILE A 255 17.51 23.83 -9.33
CA ILE A 255 16.37 23.59 -8.45
C ILE A 255 15.01 23.88 -9.14
N ALA A 256 14.92 24.98 -9.89
CA ALA A 256 13.66 25.37 -10.52
C ALA A 256 13.20 24.35 -11.59
N VAL A 257 14.13 23.87 -12.41
CA VAL A 257 13.85 22.84 -13.42
C VAL A 257 13.51 21.51 -12.73
N SER A 258 14.27 21.11 -11.70
CA SER A 258 14.02 19.87 -10.97
C SER A 258 12.64 19.86 -10.29
N LYS A 259 12.24 20.96 -9.67
CA LYS A 259 10.87 21.13 -9.12
C LYS A 259 9.80 21.04 -10.22
N ALA A 260 10.03 21.64 -11.39
CA ALA A 260 9.10 21.55 -12.51
C ALA A 260 8.99 20.11 -13.06
N VAL A 261 10.10 19.36 -13.13
CA VAL A 261 10.10 17.94 -13.53
C VAL A 261 9.36 17.07 -12.50
N ALA A 262 9.62 17.27 -11.22
CA ALA A 262 8.92 16.54 -10.16
C ALA A 262 7.40 16.80 -10.21
N ARG A 263 6.98 18.07 -10.42
CA ARG A 263 5.58 18.42 -10.64
C ARG A 263 5.02 17.77 -11.90
N ALA A 264 5.74 17.80 -13.01
CA ALA A 264 5.29 17.19 -14.25
C ALA A 264 4.97 15.70 -14.09
N ILE A 265 5.83 14.95 -13.37
CA ILE A 265 5.64 13.52 -13.11
C ILE A 265 4.44 13.28 -12.18
N SER A 266 4.29 14.09 -11.13
CA SER A 266 3.27 13.84 -10.10
C SER A 266 1.90 14.43 -10.42
N TYR A 267 1.83 15.49 -11.22
CA TYR A 267 0.60 16.24 -11.48
C TYR A 267 0.29 16.41 -12.97
N ASP A 268 1.18 17.07 -13.76
CA ASP A 268 0.82 17.51 -15.11
C ASP A 268 0.59 16.32 -16.06
N TYR A 269 1.33 15.20 -15.90
CA TYR A 269 1.26 13.99 -16.71
C TYR A 269 0.84 12.75 -15.90
N ALA A 270 0.16 12.93 -14.78
CA ALA A 270 -0.25 11.83 -13.90
C ALA A 270 -1.17 10.82 -14.61
N GLU A 271 -2.11 11.28 -15.43
CA GLU A 271 -3.02 10.43 -16.22
C GLU A 271 -2.28 9.60 -17.27
N ASP A 272 -1.33 10.23 -17.97
CA ASP A 272 -0.50 9.53 -18.96
C ASP A 272 0.39 8.48 -18.28
N LEU A 273 0.96 8.83 -17.13
CA LEU A 273 1.83 7.93 -16.37
C LEU A 273 1.05 6.72 -15.84
N GLU A 274 -0.14 6.92 -15.29
CA GLU A 274 -1.03 5.85 -14.84
C GLU A 274 -1.40 4.93 -16.02
N SER A 275 -1.82 5.51 -17.14
CA SER A 275 -2.20 4.76 -18.34
C SER A 275 -1.05 3.92 -18.91
N LEU A 276 0.19 4.42 -18.84
CA LEU A 276 1.37 3.74 -19.37
C LEU A 276 1.98 2.71 -18.40
N SER A 277 1.93 2.99 -17.10
CA SER A 277 2.56 2.14 -16.09
C SER A 277 1.61 1.11 -15.49
N GLY A 278 0.31 1.39 -15.50
CA GLY A 278 -0.70 0.61 -14.79
C GLY A 278 -0.70 0.78 -13.27
N HIS A 279 0.14 1.71 -12.74
CA HIS A 279 0.13 2.04 -11.31
C HIS A 279 -0.84 3.18 -11.03
N MET A 280 -1.63 3.06 -9.98
CA MET A 280 -2.64 4.05 -9.60
C MET A 280 -2.00 5.38 -9.20
N SER A 281 -2.43 6.47 -9.85
CA SER A 281 -1.98 7.83 -9.52
C SER A 281 -2.39 8.23 -8.10
N ALA A 282 -1.51 8.93 -7.40
CA ALA A 282 -1.85 9.53 -6.10
C ALA A 282 -2.78 10.76 -6.20
N ARG A 283 -2.98 11.34 -7.40
CA ARG A 283 -3.94 12.42 -7.65
C ARG A 283 -5.36 11.91 -7.54
N ALA A 284 -6.20 12.58 -6.76
CA ALA A 284 -7.59 12.18 -6.52
C ALA A 284 -8.61 12.83 -7.48
N ASP A 285 -8.18 13.72 -8.36
CA ASP A 285 -9.05 14.51 -9.25
C ASP A 285 -9.00 14.07 -10.73
N ILE A 286 -8.49 12.88 -11.03
CA ILE A 286 -8.49 12.29 -12.37
C ILE A 286 -9.90 11.81 -12.74
N SER A 287 -10.27 12.02 -14.02
CA SER A 287 -11.60 11.67 -14.53
C SER A 287 -11.52 10.65 -15.65
N TYR A 288 -12.31 9.58 -15.55
CA TYR A 288 -12.38 8.51 -16.54
C TYR A 288 -13.67 8.59 -17.37
N LYS A 289 -13.59 8.17 -18.64
CA LYS A 289 -14.75 8.12 -19.54
C LYS A 289 -15.73 7.00 -19.19
N SER A 290 -15.22 5.86 -18.73
CA SER A 290 -16.03 4.73 -18.30
C SER A 290 -16.59 4.99 -16.91
N LYS A 291 -17.90 4.79 -16.73
CA LYS A 291 -18.55 4.92 -15.41
C LYS A 291 -18.02 3.89 -14.39
N THR A 292 -17.74 2.67 -14.84
CA THR A 292 -17.20 1.61 -13.99
C THR A 292 -15.79 1.94 -13.54
N GLN A 293 -14.92 2.37 -14.46
CA GLN A 293 -13.58 2.82 -14.12
C GLN A 293 -13.60 4.00 -13.15
N GLN A 294 -14.46 4.99 -13.40
CA GLN A 294 -14.61 6.13 -12.49
C GLN A 294 -15.11 5.71 -11.11
N SER A 295 -16.04 4.75 -11.03
CA SER A 295 -16.53 4.22 -9.75
C SER A 295 -15.41 3.50 -8.98
N ASN A 296 -14.67 2.62 -9.64
CA ASN A 296 -13.55 1.91 -9.06
C ASN A 296 -12.45 2.87 -8.59
N TYR A 297 -12.11 3.86 -9.41
CA TYR A 297 -11.15 4.90 -9.08
C TYR A 297 -11.57 5.71 -7.84
N ASN A 298 -12.82 6.16 -7.77
CA ASN A 298 -13.32 6.90 -6.61
C ASN A 298 -13.28 6.06 -5.34
N THR A 299 -13.61 4.76 -5.46
CA THR A 299 -13.54 3.82 -4.33
C THR A 299 -12.10 3.66 -3.86
N LEU A 300 -11.15 3.45 -4.78
CA LEU A 300 -9.72 3.34 -4.47
C LEU A 300 -9.22 4.58 -3.72
N HIS A 301 -9.51 5.78 -4.23
CA HIS A 301 -9.10 7.03 -3.60
C HIS A 301 -9.76 7.25 -2.24
N THR A 302 -11.01 6.81 -2.05
CA THR A 302 -11.67 6.85 -0.75
C THR A 302 -10.97 5.94 0.26
N ILE A 303 -10.60 4.72 -0.15
CA ILE A 303 -9.86 3.78 0.70
C ILE A 303 -8.47 4.35 1.01
N TYR A 304 -7.76 4.85 -0.02
CA TYR A 304 -6.42 5.43 0.12
C TYR A 304 -6.41 6.62 1.08
N ALA A 305 -7.31 7.57 0.92
CA ALA A 305 -7.40 8.74 1.79
C ALA A 305 -7.58 8.38 3.28
N ASN A 306 -8.24 7.25 3.55
CA ASN A 306 -8.50 6.73 4.89
C ASN A 306 -7.53 5.63 5.33
N SER A 307 -6.53 5.27 4.54
CA SER A 307 -5.58 4.20 4.84
C SER A 307 -4.63 4.56 5.97
N ILE A 308 -3.92 3.55 6.46
CA ILE A 308 -2.80 3.72 7.39
C ILE A 308 -1.54 3.86 6.55
N VAL A 309 -0.90 5.03 6.59
CA VAL A 309 0.40 5.21 5.95
C VAL A 309 1.42 4.30 6.63
N LYS A 310 2.09 3.45 5.85
CA LYS A 310 3.14 2.58 6.38
C LYS A 310 4.21 3.41 7.04
N ALA A 311 4.57 3.05 8.27
CA ALA A 311 5.54 3.81 9.04
C ALA A 311 6.90 3.89 8.34
N LYS A 312 7.53 5.05 8.41
CA LYS A 312 8.66 5.46 7.56
C LYS A 312 9.96 5.78 8.31
N TYR A 313 10.03 5.45 9.61
CA TYR A 313 11.25 5.64 10.40
C TYR A 313 12.23 4.48 10.26
N VAL A 314 13.54 4.76 10.40
CA VAL A 314 14.60 3.74 10.32
C VAL A 314 14.38 2.66 11.36
N GLY A 315 14.48 1.41 10.94
CA GLY A 315 14.34 0.22 11.79
C GLY A 315 12.91 -0.30 11.94
N VAL A 316 11.89 0.41 11.44
CA VAL A 316 10.49 -0.09 11.50
C VAL A 316 10.29 -1.44 10.80
N GLY A 317 11.12 -1.77 9.83
CA GLY A 317 11.11 -3.06 9.15
C GLY A 317 11.20 -4.25 10.11
N ASN A 318 11.94 -4.11 11.22
CA ASN A 318 12.01 -5.16 12.25
C ASN A 318 10.64 -5.40 12.91
N ILE A 319 9.85 -4.36 13.14
CA ILE A 319 8.50 -4.48 13.70
C ILE A 319 7.60 -5.25 12.72
N TYR A 320 7.60 -4.87 11.46
CA TYR A 320 6.79 -5.52 10.42
C TYR A 320 7.21 -6.98 10.21
N THR A 321 8.51 -7.30 10.27
CA THR A 321 8.99 -8.69 10.21
C THR A 321 8.49 -9.51 11.39
N LYS A 322 8.53 -8.96 12.62
CA LYS A 322 8.00 -9.68 13.79
C LYS A 322 6.50 -9.88 13.73
N TYR A 323 5.81 -8.87 13.19
CA TYR A 323 4.38 -8.96 12.94
C TYR A 323 4.04 -10.07 11.93
N GLU A 324 4.76 -10.15 10.82
CA GLU A 324 4.61 -11.21 9.81
C GLU A 324 4.86 -12.60 10.40
N ILE A 325 5.93 -12.76 11.19
CA ILE A 325 6.24 -14.02 11.87
C ILE A 325 5.06 -14.44 12.76
N MET A 326 4.49 -13.53 13.55
CA MET A 326 3.33 -13.84 14.40
C MET A 326 2.13 -14.28 13.56
N LEU A 327 1.81 -13.60 12.47
CA LEU A 327 0.70 -13.98 11.59
C LEU A 327 0.91 -15.39 11.01
N HIS A 328 2.13 -15.70 10.57
CA HIS A 328 2.48 -17.03 10.05
C HIS A 328 2.37 -18.12 11.13
N GLN A 329 2.87 -17.86 12.32
CA GLN A 329 2.76 -18.79 13.45
C GLN A 329 1.30 -19.11 13.79
N LEU A 330 0.46 -18.08 13.85
CA LEU A 330 -0.98 -18.24 14.10
C LEU A 330 -1.66 -19.04 12.99
N TRP A 331 -1.34 -18.74 11.73
CA TRP A 331 -1.88 -19.45 10.58
C TRP A 331 -1.46 -20.92 10.55
N ASP A 332 -0.25 -21.22 10.98
CA ASP A 332 0.28 -22.58 11.09
C ASP A 332 -0.21 -23.35 12.33
N GLY A 333 -1.04 -22.72 13.17
CA GLY A 333 -1.68 -23.35 14.32
C GLY A 333 -0.83 -23.33 15.61
N VAL A 334 0.17 -22.45 15.68
CA VAL A 334 0.86 -22.18 16.96
C VAL A 334 -0.15 -21.59 17.94
N ASP A 335 -0.03 -21.99 19.22
CA ASP A 335 -0.90 -21.47 20.29
C ASP A 335 -0.92 -19.95 20.29
N PHE A 336 -2.12 -19.40 20.34
CA PHE A 336 -2.38 -17.96 20.22
C PHE A 336 -1.58 -17.14 21.24
N ASN A 337 -1.61 -17.54 22.52
CA ASN A 337 -0.93 -16.80 23.57
C ASN A 337 0.58 -16.86 23.38
N SER A 338 1.11 -17.99 22.92
CA SER A 338 2.53 -18.16 22.64
C SER A 338 3.00 -17.21 21.53
N ALA A 339 2.34 -17.21 20.38
CA ALA A 339 2.69 -16.35 19.25
C ALA A 339 2.52 -14.86 19.59
N TYR A 340 1.42 -14.49 20.22
CA TYR A 340 1.16 -13.09 20.62
C TYR A 340 2.15 -12.58 21.67
N ASN A 341 2.42 -13.36 22.72
CA ASN A 341 3.33 -12.94 23.79
C ASN A 341 4.78 -12.83 23.28
N GLU A 342 5.20 -13.72 22.38
CA GLU A 342 6.50 -13.61 21.71
C GLU A 342 6.59 -12.31 20.92
N PHE A 343 5.62 -12.05 20.05
CA PHE A 343 5.53 -10.81 19.29
C PHE A 343 5.59 -9.57 20.20
N TYR A 344 4.73 -9.50 21.22
CA TYR A 344 4.65 -8.36 22.13
C TYR A 344 5.95 -8.12 22.89
N LYS A 345 6.60 -9.18 23.37
CA LYS A 345 7.89 -9.13 24.06
C LYS A 345 8.99 -8.59 23.15
N GLU A 346 9.08 -9.12 21.93
CA GLU A 346 10.09 -8.71 20.96
C GLU A 346 9.94 -7.22 20.58
N ILE A 347 8.72 -6.77 20.33
CA ILE A 347 8.45 -5.38 20.02
C ILE A 347 8.74 -4.46 21.21
N SER A 348 8.33 -4.85 22.42
CA SER A 348 8.57 -4.07 23.64
C SER A 348 10.07 -3.89 23.92
N ASN A 349 10.86 -4.94 23.69
CA ASN A 349 12.32 -4.89 23.81
C ASN A 349 12.92 -3.94 22.75
N TYR A 350 12.47 -4.04 21.51
CA TYR A 350 12.93 -3.18 20.42
C TYR A 350 12.64 -1.70 20.72
N MET A 351 11.43 -1.39 21.17
CA MET A 351 11.01 -0.03 21.51
C MET A 351 11.80 0.54 22.70
N THR A 352 12.12 -0.29 23.69
CA THR A 352 12.95 0.12 24.83
C THR A 352 14.37 0.47 24.39
N LEU A 353 14.98 -0.35 23.54
CA LEU A 353 16.31 -0.12 23.00
C LEU A 353 16.35 1.14 22.10
N SER A 354 15.33 1.35 21.27
CA SER A 354 15.20 2.52 20.41
C SER A 354 15.13 3.83 21.20
N ARG A 355 14.42 3.82 22.35
CA ARG A 355 14.32 4.99 23.24
C ARG A 355 15.62 5.30 24.01
N LEU A 356 16.48 4.31 24.23
CA LEU A 356 17.77 4.51 24.89
C LEU A 356 18.85 5.06 23.94
N ASN A 357 18.64 4.90 22.62
CA ASN A 357 19.58 5.33 21.59
C ASN A 357 19.21 6.69 20.95
N ASN A 358 18.07 7.27 21.30
CA ASN A 358 17.64 8.63 20.94
C ASN A 358 17.77 9.56 22.16
#